data_8c2b4019a23bd285f75a897d048f6c6a
#
_entry.id   8c2b4019a23bd285f75a897d048f6c6a
#
_cell.length_a   1.000
_cell.length_b   1.000
_cell.length_c   1.000
_cell.angle_alpha   90.00
_cell.angle_beta   90.00
_cell.angle_gamma   90.00
#
_symmetry.space_group_name_H-M   'P 1'
#
loop_
_entity.id
_entity.type
_entity.pdbx_description
1 polymer ?
#
loop_
_entity_poly.entity_id
_entity_poly.type
_entity_poly.pdbx_seq_one_letter_code
_entity_poly.pdbx_strand_id
1 'polypeptide(L)'
;MLLVPSTLPEPVEAYAIRVVEAWKLGRGAVAGKRVDDGVLLLVAKNDRKVRIEVGYGLEGAIPDAVARRIIAEAIAPKFRQGDFFGGIQAAVADLGRLIDGEALPQPWQPAGDGGPQAWSIEDLLPVMMATFFVGLVLTAVFGRVVG
;
A
#
# COMPACT_ATOMS: atom_id res chain seq x y z
N MET A 1 17.18 6.05 11.94
CA MET A 1 16.99 6.68 10.61
C MET A 1 18.33 7.16 10.09
N LEU A 2 18.59 6.97 8.82
CA LEU A 2 19.79 7.45 8.13
C LEU A 2 19.39 8.24 6.86
N LEU A 3 19.86 9.46 6.76
CA LEU A 3 19.69 10.32 5.59
C LEU A 3 21.05 10.49 4.91
N VAL A 4 21.13 10.11 3.64
CA VAL A 4 22.34 10.25 2.82
C VAL A 4 22.03 11.03 1.54
N PRO A 5 23.00 11.74 0.97
CA PRO A 5 22.80 12.40 -0.33
C PRO A 5 22.50 11.38 -1.43
N SER A 6 23.30 10.34 -1.53
CA SER A 6 23.18 9.27 -2.53
C SER A 6 23.81 7.98 -2.02
N THR A 7 23.33 6.85 -2.52
CA THR A 7 23.96 5.53 -2.31
C THR A 7 24.78 5.07 -3.53
N LEU A 8 24.64 5.75 -4.66
CA LEU A 8 25.33 5.36 -5.91
C LEU A 8 26.86 5.30 -5.75
N PRO A 9 27.49 4.32 -6.39
CA PRO A 9 26.98 3.34 -7.37
C PRO A 9 26.29 2.11 -6.74
N GLU A 10 26.24 2.00 -5.42
CA GLU A 10 25.65 0.86 -4.72
C GLU A 10 24.11 0.94 -4.72
N PRO A 11 23.38 -0.17 -5.02
CA PRO A 11 21.93 -0.21 -4.84
C PRO A 11 21.53 0.11 -3.39
N VAL A 12 20.41 0.83 -3.22
CA VAL A 12 19.94 1.26 -1.89
C VAL A 12 19.69 0.09 -0.94
N GLU A 13 19.28 -1.05 -1.47
CA GLU A 13 19.05 -2.29 -0.74
C GLU A 13 20.36 -2.85 -0.16
N ALA A 14 21.41 -2.97 -1.00
CA ALA A 14 22.71 -3.45 -0.58
C ALA A 14 23.36 -2.50 0.45
N TYR A 15 23.24 -1.20 0.21
CA TYR A 15 23.70 -0.17 1.15
C TYR A 15 23.01 -0.29 2.52
N ALA A 16 21.68 -0.48 2.53
CA ALA A 16 20.89 -0.62 3.76
C ALA A 16 21.33 -1.85 4.57
N ILE A 17 21.48 -3.01 3.93
CA ILE A 17 21.93 -4.25 4.58
C ILE A 17 23.32 -4.05 5.19
N ARG A 18 24.25 -3.49 4.44
CA ARG A 18 25.61 -3.22 4.91
C ARG A 18 25.64 -2.29 6.12
N VAL A 19 24.77 -1.27 6.14
CA VAL A 19 24.65 -0.36 7.31
C VAL A 19 24.09 -1.08 8.51
N VAL A 20 23.04 -1.89 8.36
CA VAL A 20 22.45 -2.69 9.44
C VAL A 20 23.47 -3.63 10.06
N GLU A 21 24.26 -4.31 9.23
CA GLU A 21 25.33 -5.21 9.68
C GLU A 21 26.47 -4.47 10.38
N ALA A 22 26.94 -3.36 9.79
CA ALA A 22 28.04 -2.58 10.35
C ALA A 22 27.67 -1.90 11.70
N TRP A 23 26.46 -1.41 11.80
CA TRP A 23 25.98 -0.72 13.01
C TRP A 23 25.36 -1.68 14.03
N LYS A 24 25.18 -2.96 13.67
CA LYS A 24 24.57 -3.99 14.52
C LYS A 24 23.26 -3.48 15.13
N LEU A 25 22.38 -2.98 14.24
CA LEU A 25 21.11 -2.42 14.67
C LEU A 25 20.23 -3.50 15.32
N GLY A 26 19.56 -3.10 16.42
CA GLY A 26 18.75 -4.00 17.22
C GLY A 26 19.52 -4.65 18.37
N ARG A 27 18.77 -5.36 19.20
CA ARG A 27 19.38 -6.15 20.28
C ARG A 27 19.96 -7.42 19.69
N GLY A 28 21.26 -7.62 19.81
CA GLY A 28 21.92 -8.84 19.33
C GLY A 28 21.38 -10.11 20.01
N ALA A 29 22.21 -10.85 20.71
CA ALA A 29 21.76 -12.02 21.48
C ALA A 29 21.31 -11.61 22.89
N VAL A 30 20.07 -11.97 23.25
CA VAL A 30 19.55 -11.85 24.61
C VAL A 30 19.31 -13.25 25.15
N ALA A 31 19.93 -13.58 26.28
CA ALA A 31 19.89 -14.92 26.88
C ALA A 31 20.26 -16.06 25.90
N GLY A 32 21.28 -15.81 25.04
CA GLY A 32 21.75 -16.80 24.04
C GLY A 32 20.87 -16.94 22.79
N LYS A 33 19.75 -16.20 22.68
CA LYS A 33 18.86 -16.19 21.53
C LYS A 33 19.06 -14.91 20.72
N ARG A 34 19.25 -15.02 19.40
CA ARG A 34 19.37 -13.87 18.49
C ARG A 34 18.02 -13.17 18.40
N VAL A 35 17.99 -11.88 18.65
CA VAL A 35 16.74 -11.09 18.69
C VAL A 35 16.56 -10.26 17.43
N ASP A 36 17.61 -9.64 16.90
CA ASP A 36 17.63 -8.85 15.65
C ASP A 36 16.38 -7.96 15.43
N ASP A 37 16.08 -7.13 16.43
CA ASP A 37 14.87 -6.29 16.43
C ASP A 37 15.14 -4.84 15.99
N GLY A 38 16.11 -4.67 15.12
CA GLY A 38 16.45 -3.36 14.55
C GLY A 38 15.60 -2.99 13.34
N VAL A 39 15.33 -1.70 13.17
CA VAL A 39 14.72 -1.15 11.96
C VAL A 39 15.55 0.02 11.46
N LEU A 40 15.89 0.02 10.18
CA LEU A 40 16.58 1.13 9.50
C LEU A 40 15.64 1.76 8.48
N LEU A 41 15.32 3.04 8.65
CA LEU A 41 14.75 3.88 7.60
C LEU A 41 15.91 4.63 6.92
N LEU A 42 16.22 4.28 5.69
CA LEU A 42 17.24 4.90 4.86
C LEU A 42 16.60 5.77 3.79
N VAL A 43 17.03 7.02 3.69
CA VAL A 43 16.59 7.97 2.66
C VAL A 43 17.79 8.46 1.87
N ALA A 44 17.86 8.14 0.58
CA ALA A 44 18.84 8.64 -0.38
C ALA A 44 18.20 9.78 -1.16
N LYS A 45 18.44 11.02 -0.71
CA LYS A 45 17.71 12.21 -1.16
C LYS A 45 17.88 12.49 -2.66
N ASN A 46 19.11 12.46 -3.15
CA ASN A 46 19.41 12.78 -4.56
C ASN A 46 18.95 11.67 -5.50
N ASP A 47 18.97 10.42 -5.03
CA ASP A 47 18.53 9.24 -5.79
C ASP A 47 17.00 9.09 -5.76
N ARG A 48 16.30 9.87 -4.91
CA ARG A 48 14.86 9.77 -4.64
C ARG A 48 14.44 8.37 -4.24
N LYS A 49 15.29 7.70 -3.47
CA LYS A 49 15.07 6.34 -2.99
C LYS A 49 14.90 6.31 -1.49
N VAL A 50 14.00 5.45 -1.06
CA VAL A 50 13.75 5.17 0.36
C VAL A 50 13.73 3.66 0.56
N ARG A 51 14.35 3.20 1.63
CA ARG A 51 14.35 1.79 2.03
C ARG A 51 14.05 1.68 3.52
N ILE A 52 13.19 0.74 3.88
CA ILE A 52 13.01 0.28 5.24
C ILE A 52 13.61 -1.12 5.31
N GLU A 53 14.63 -1.28 6.12
CA GLU A 53 15.27 -2.57 6.40
C GLU A 53 14.86 -3.00 7.80
N VAL A 54 14.34 -4.23 7.92
CA VAL A 54 13.75 -4.76 9.14
C VAL A 54 14.56 -5.96 9.60
N GLY A 55 14.98 -5.97 10.85
CA GLY A 55 15.64 -7.11 11.44
C GLY A 55 14.70 -8.32 11.59
N TYR A 56 15.28 -9.50 11.53
CA TYR A 56 14.56 -10.78 11.56
C TYR A 56 13.55 -10.92 12.70
N GLY A 57 13.87 -10.35 13.88
CA GLY A 57 12.98 -10.39 15.05
C GLY A 57 11.69 -9.58 14.90
N LEU A 58 11.63 -8.67 13.93
CA LEU A 58 10.47 -7.82 13.65
C LEU A 58 9.77 -8.14 12.32
N GLU A 59 10.24 -9.10 11.54
CA GLU A 59 9.61 -9.46 10.26
C GLU A 59 8.16 -9.91 10.41
N GLY A 60 7.81 -10.51 11.55
CA GLY A 60 6.44 -10.88 11.87
C GLY A 60 5.51 -9.67 12.08
N ALA A 61 6.04 -8.59 12.67
CA ALA A 61 5.29 -7.35 12.90
C ALA A 61 5.34 -6.41 11.68
N ILE A 62 6.47 -6.39 10.98
CA ILE A 62 6.72 -5.52 9.81
C ILE A 62 7.19 -6.38 8.63
N PRO A 63 6.30 -7.14 7.98
CA PRO A 63 6.64 -7.85 6.75
C PRO A 63 7.07 -6.89 5.64
N ASP A 64 7.86 -7.35 4.68
CA ASP A 64 8.36 -6.53 3.57
C ASP A 64 7.22 -5.85 2.76
N ALA A 65 6.08 -6.52 2.61
CA ALA A 65 4.90 -5.93 1.99
C ALA A 65 4.35 -4.71 2.75
N VAL A 66 4.39 -4.75 4.09
CA VAL A 66 3.96 -3.65 4.96
C VAL A 66 4.99 -2.51 4.92
N ALA A 67 6.27 -2.81 4.94
CA ALA A 67 7.33 -1.82 4.79
C ALA A 67 7.21 -1.06 3.46
N ARG A 68 6.97 -1.77 2.35
CA ARG A 68 6.70 -1.15 1.04
C ARG A 68 5.45 -0.28 1.04
N ARG A 69 4.40 -0.71 1.71
CA ARG A 69 3.17 0.06 1.85
C ARG A 69 3.41 1.37 2.60
N ILE A 70 4.14 1.36 3.71
CA ILE A 70 4.51 2.58 4.44
C ILE A 70 5.26 3.56 3.53
N ILE A 71 6.21 3.07 2.72
CA ILE A 71 6.92 3.93 1.77
C ILE A 71 5.94 4.53 0.76
N ALA A 72 5.05 3.74 0.18
CA ALA A 72 4.14 4.18 -0.87
C ALA A 72 3.05 5.14 -0.37
N GLU A 73 2.51 4.92 0.83
CA GLU A 73 1.35 5.64 1.35
C GLU A 73 1.72 6.77 2.32
N ALA A 74 2.71 6.57 3.18
CA ALA A 74 3.09 7.57 4.18
C ALA A 74 4.24 8.48 3.71
N ILE A 75 5.25 7.94 3.02
CA ILE A 75 6.46 8.69 2.67
C ILE A 75 6.34 9.36 1.30
N ALA A 76 6.08 8.58 0.25
CA ALA A 76 6.19 9.05 -1.12
C ALA A 76 5.26 10.23 -1.46
N PRO A 77 3.99 10.30 -1.02
CA PRO A 77 3.14 11.44 -1.31
C PRO A 77 3.66 12.74 -0.71
N LYS A 78 4.15 12.69 0.54
CA LYS A 78 4.71 13.85 1.25
C LYS A 78 6.03 14.31 0.64
N PHE A 79 6.89 13.39 0.27
CA PHE A 79 8.17 13.69 -0.40
C PHE A 79 7.96 14.38 -1.77
N ARG A 80 6.93 13.98 -2.52
CA ARG A 80 6.56 14.65 -3.79
C ARG A 80 6.13 16.11 -3.59
N GLN A 81 5.57 16.42 -2.44
CA GLN A 81 5.16 17.78 -2.05
C GLN A 81 6.31 18.58 -1.39
N GLY A 82 7.49 17.97 -1.23
CA GLY A 82 8.63 18.59 -0.55
C GLY A 82 8.58 18.49 0.98
N ASP A 83 7.55 17.88 1.55
CA ASP A 83 7.39 17.66 2.97
C ASP A 83 8.17 16.40 3.43
N PHE A 84 9.50 16.52 3.45
CA PHE A 84 10.37 15.44 3.89
C PHE A 84 10.18 15.09 5.37
N PHE A 85 10.03 16.12 6.21
CA PHE A 85 9.85 15.92 7.64
C PHE A 85 8.54 15.18 7.94
N GLY A 86 7.44 15.64 7.38
CA GLY A 86 6.14 14.99 7.59
C GLY A 86 6.09 13.55 7.05
N GLY A 87 6.79 13.26 5.95
CA GLY A 87 6.91 11.90 5.43
C GLY A 87 7.68 10.97 6.37
N ILE A 88 8.80 11.43 6.90
CA ILE A 88 9.61 10.68 7.88
C ILE A 88 8.83 10.48 9.18
N GLN A 89 8.19 11.53 9.69
CA GLN A 89 7.41 11.47 10.92
C GLN A 89 6.26 10.47 10.82
N ALA A 90 5.52 10.47 9.71
CA ALA A 90 4.46 9.51 9.46
C ALA A 90 4.99 8.08 9.43
N ALA A 91 6.08 7.82 8.71
CA ALA A 91 6.68 6.49 8.65
C ALA A 91 7.16 5.99 10.02
N VAL A 92 7.81 6.85 10.81
CA VAL A 92 8.26 6.48 12.16
C VAL A 92 7.07 6.17 13.08
N ALA A 93 5.98 6.94 12.97
CA ALA A 93 4.76 6.68 13.73
C ALA A 93 4.12 5.33 13.35
N ASP A 94 4.04 5.03 12.06
CA ASP A 94 3.48 3.76 11.57
C ASP A 94 4.34 2.57 11.98
N LEU A 95 5.68 2.68 11.86
CA LEU A 95 6.61 1.65 12.33
C LEU A 95 6.49 1.43 13.85
N GLY A 96 6.35 2.51 14.63
CA GLY A 96 6.15 2.43 16.08
C GLY A 96 4.89 1.65 16.44
N ARG A 97 3.75 1.95 15.82
CA ARG A 97 2.49 1.21 16.03
C ARG A 97 2.62 -0.28 15.75
N LEU A 98 3.29 -0.63 14.65
CA LEU A 98 3.50 -2.04 14.29
C LEU A 98 4.39 -2.77 15.29
N ILE A 99 5.43 -2.11 15.80
CA ILE A 99 6.30 -2.66 16.83
C ILE A 99 5.52 -2.88 18.14
N ASP A 100 4.61 -1.97 18.47
CA ASP A 100 3.74 -2.06 19.65
C ASP A 100 2.56 -3.06 19.45
N GLY A 101 2.46 -3.68 18.29
CA GLY A 101 1.43 -4.67 17.96
C GLY A 101 0.10 -4.06 17.49
N GLU A 102 0.08 -2.77 17.17
CA GLU A 102 -1.10 -2.10 16.63
C GLU A 102 -1.20 -2.29 15.12
N ALA A 103 -2.43 -2.41 14.60
CA ALA A 103 -2.65 -2.45 13.16
C ALA A 103 -2.47 -1.05 12.54
N LEU A 104 -1.90 -1.01 11.32
CA LEU A 104 -1.88 0.23 10.54
C LEU A 104 -3.31 0.69 10.24
N PRO A 105 -3.54 2.02 10.18
CA PRO A 105 -4.78 2.56 9.64
C PRO A 105 -5.06 1.94 8.26
N GLN A 106 -6.33 1.61 8.01
CA GLN A 106 -6.72 1.16 6.67
C GLN A 106 -6.31 2.23 5.66
N PRO A 107 -5.79 1.83 4.47
CA PRO A 107 -5.56 2.81 3.41
C PRO A 107 -6.84 3.62 3.23
N TRP A 108 -6.73 4.93 3.05
CA TRP A 108 -7.87 5.72 2.62
C TRP A 108 -8.38 5.09 1.32
N GLN A 109 -9.47 4.35 1.43
CA GLN A 109 -10.27 4.01 0.27
C GLN A 109 -11.08 5.28 0.01
N PRO A 110 -10.98 5.90 -1.17
CA PRO A 110 -11.93 6.92 -1.55
C PRO A 110 -13.29 6.32 -1.23
N ALA A 111 -14.05 7.02 -0.39
CA ALA A 111 -15.42 6.62 -0.03
C ALA A 111 -16.07 6.22 -1.32
N GLY A 112 -16.35 4.92 -1.44
CA GLY A 112 -16.54 4.25 -2.71
C GLY A 112 -17.19 5.20 -3.67
N ASP A 113 -16.43 5.62 -4.68
CA ASP A 113 -17.09 6.34 -5.75
C ASP A 113 -18.32 5.51 -6.00
N GLY A 114 -19.50 6.13 -5.79
CA GLY A 114 -20.69 5.69 -6.49
C GLY A 114 -20.44 5.89 -7.97
N GLY A 115 -19.24 5.48 -8.44
CA GLY A 115 -18.94 5.25 -9.84
C GLY A 115 -20.06 4.39 -10.34
N PRO A 116 -20.58 4.63 -11.53
CA PRO A 116 -21.71 3.90 -12.05
C PRO A 116 -21.41 2.44 -11.77
N GLN A 117 -22.22 1.85 -10.89
CA GLN A 117 -22.11 0.45 -10.54
C GLN A 117 -21.99 -0.25 -11.87
N ALA A 118 -20.83 -0.90 -12.10
CA ALA A 118 -20.68 -1.66 -13.32
C ALA A 118 -21.85 -2.64 -13.31
N TRP A 119 -22.88 -2.31 -14.09
CA TRP A 119 -24.10 -3.09 -14.22
C TRP A 119 -23.63 -4.47 -14.64
N SER A 120 -23.74 -5.43 -13.74
CA SER A 120 -23.43 -6.80 -14.09
C SER A 120 -24.44 -7.20 -15.19
N ILE A 121 -23.97 -8.04 -16.10
CA ILE A 121 -24.84 -8.56 -17.18
C ILE A 121 -26.13 -9.15 -16.59
N GLU A 122 -26.07 -9.64 -15.36
CA GLU A 122 -27.20 -10.17 -14.58
C GLU A 122 -28.25 -9.09 -14.25
N ASP A 123 -27.83 -7.84 -14.03
CA ASP A 123 -28.74 -6.71 -13.76
C ASP A 123 -29.41 -6.20 -15.04
N LEU A 124 -28.81 -6.43 -16.20
CA LEU A 124 -29.35 -6.06 -17.50
C LEU A 124 -30.36 -7.09 -18.08
N LEU A 125 -30.23 -8.35 -17.65
CA LEU A 125 -31.12 -9.45 -18.13
C LEU A 125 -32.61 -9.15 -17.91
N PRO A 126 -33.08 -8.73 -16.70
CA PRO A 126 -34.50 -8.45 -16.50
C PRO A 126 -34.99 -7.24 -17.31
N VAL A 127 -34.15 -6.23 -17.54
CA VAL A 127 -34.51 -5.05 -18.33
C VAL A 127 -34.61 -5.42 -19.82
N MET A 128 -33.70 -6.22 -20.33
CA MET A 128 -33.73 -6.71 -21.71
C MET A 128 -34.93 -7.64 -21.94
N MET A 129 -35.24 -8.51 -20.98
CA MET A 129 -36.43 -9.36 -21.07
C MET A 129 -37.72 -8.54 -21.06
N ALA A 130 -37.84 -7.53 -20.22
CA ALA A 130 -39.00 -6.66 -20.15
C ALA A 130 -39.21 -5.86 -21.44
N THR A 131 -38.15 -5.32 -22.04
CA THR A 131 -38.24 -4.61 -23.33
C THR A 131 -38.62 -5.54 -24.48
N PHE A 132 -38.10 -6.77 -24.47
CA PHE A 132 -38.48 -7.79 -25.48
C PHE A 132 -39.93 -8.20 -25.36
N PHE A 133 -40.45 -8.41 -24.14
CA PHE A 133 -41.86 -8.74 -23.91
C PHE A 133 -42.81 -7.59 -24.29
N VAL A 134 -42.46 -6.35 -23.97
CA VAL A 134 -43.23 -5.17 -24.34
C VAL A 134 -43.29 -5.04 -25.90
N GLY A 135 -42.16 -5.25 -26.57
CA GLY A 135 -42.10 -5.25 -28.04
C GLY A 135 -42.98 -6.35 -28.65
N LEU A 136 -42.96 -7.57 -28.08
CA LEU A 136 -43.78 -8.69 -28.56
C LEU A 136 -45.29 -8.44 -28.37
N VAL A 137 -45.68 -7.86 -27.21
CA VAL A 137 -47.07 -7.52 -26.93
C VAL A 137 -47.56 -6.40 -27.88
N LEU A 138 -46.74 -5.37 -28.10
CA LEU A 138 -47.08 -4.30 -29.04
C LEU A 138 -47.25 -4.79 -30.47
N THR A 139 -46.38 -5.68 -30.96
CA THR A 139 -46.53 -6.27 -32.30
C THR A 139 -47.75 -7.17 -32.39
N ALA A 140 -48.11 -7.91 -31.34
CA ALA A 140 -49.29 -8.74 -31.32
C ALA A 140 -50.61 -7.92 -31.28
N VAL A 141 -50.61 -6.80 -30.59
CA VAL A 141 -51.77 -5.91 -30.50
C VAL A 141 -51.93 -5.08 -31.76
N PHE A 142 -50.87 -4.45 -32.27
CA PHE A 142 -50.94 -3.64 -33.48
C PHE A 142 -51.07 -4.48 -34.76
N GLY A 143 -50.45 -5.64 -34.81
CA GLY A 143 -50.59 -6.54 -35.96
C GLY A 143 -52.01 -7.07 -36.14
N ARG A 144 -52.86 -7.01 -35.13
CA ARG A 144 -54.25 -7.45 -35.15
C ARG A 144 -55.25 -6.33 -35.49
N VAL A 145 -54.79 -5.06 -35.51
CA VAL A 145 -55.63 -3.88 -35.78
C VAL A 145 -55.49 -3.44 -37.27
N VAL A 146 -54.47 -3.87 -37.97
CA VAL A 146 -54.17 -3.47 -39.36
C VAL A 146 -54.42 -4.61 -40.38
N GLY A 147 -54.97 -5.78 -39.93
CA GLY A 147 -55.35 -6.90 -40.82
C GLY A 147 -56.82 -7.05 -40.96
#